data_61da95277f589f5425a9b2225e659068
#
_entry.id   61da95277f589f5425a9b2225e659068
#
_cell.length_a   1.000
_cell.length_b   1.000
_cell.length_c   1.000
_cell.angle_alpha   90.00
_cell.angle_beta   90.00
_cell.angle_gamma   90.00
#
_symmetry.space_group_name_H-M   'P 1'
#
loop_
_entity.id
_entity.type
_entity.pdbx_description
1 polymer ?
#
loop_
_entity_poly.entity_id
_entity_poly.type
_entity_poly.pdbx_seq_one_letter_code
_entity_poly.pdbx_strand_id
1 'polypeptide(L)'
;MSTHTKFTIMYFINLNIDSKPISYRKQVLNNITEDVKNTIIWFCDLIDAELIDLQIEEEDLMSTDGLISVYTIKYSLKDKKDGAICNYKTFIPRFIGNYIIVNGQRYVFIYSIADKFLDRFGTESMDAKLSNLYRKVVFKNILDETKPILYESKHKTLPILNFLILYLLKNDESLMESNLSLLDLLYMVLQQTGFQVDMQELDNNQSNIVTTVTKGKKVKYITIQETETSIVYTDTSVNKQLIVDVTYESNYRRRFAKSFKDYGGSRLLERLMGKHSFEIMTLLYGEINAIFDPLVRQEFKDPYYFLFTFVPSNDFYNYIKNCGLYSSLKSKTVRFKTFLLHPLVRQLMHLLYERIRTRKLPRKHSTSLSILYKIMQVEYVEDKIHSPISEVMLQLKATYAHKFAMKRLSHKIRLVTDMLGYLDPIVTPESKKVGSVNYLVWQFENNID
;
A
#
# COMPACT_ATOMS: atom_id res chain seq x y z
N MET A 1 -32.02 37.15 9.87
CA MET A 1 -31.32 35.91 10.23
C MET A 1 -32.08 34.78 9.56
N SER A 2 -31.42 34.13 8.60
CA SER A 2 -32.09 33.07 7.81
C SER A 2 -32.30 31.82 8.67
N THR A 3 -33.32 31.03 8.34
CA THR A 3 -33.64 29.76 8.98
C THR A 3 -32.44 28.78 9.02
N HIS A 4 -31.49 28.90 8.10
CA HIS A 4 -30.26 28.12 8.05
C HIS A 4 -29.33 28.37 9.23
N THR A 5 -29.13 29.63 9.63
CA THR A 5 -28.29 29.97 10.77
C THR A 5 -28.82 29.41 12.09
N LYS A 6 -30.16 29.37 12.22
CA LYS A 6 -30.83 28.76 13.40
C LYS A 6 -30.66 27.23 13.44
N PHE A 7 -30.66 26.55 12.29
CA PHE A 7 -30.47 25.10 12.23
C PHE A 7 -29.05 24.68 12.63
N THR A 8 -28.07 25.39 12.14
CA THR A 8 -26.65 25.13 12.50
C THR A 8 -26.40 25.41 13.99
N ILE A 9 -26.97 26.49 14.53
CA ILE A 9 -26.86 26.83 15.98
C ILE A 9 -27.61 25.81 16.86
N MET A 10 -28.78 25.33 16.46
CA MET A 10 -29.53 24.33 17.22
C MET A 10 -28.83 22.97 17.28
N TYR A 11 -28.13 22.57 16.20
CA TYR A 11 -27.34 21.34 16.20
C TYR A 11 -26.13 21.41 17.15
N PHE A 12 -25.52 22.60 17.27
CA PHE A 12 -24.38 22.83 18.17
C PHE A 12 -24.78 22.98 19.64
N ILE A 13 -25.98 23.48 19.96
CA ILE A 13 -26.40 23.70 21.35
C ILE A 13 -26.76 22.38 22.07
N ASN A 14 -27.19 21.34 21.33
CA ASN A 14 -27.48 20.03 21.91
C ASN A 14 -26.29 19.08 21.91
N LEU A 15 -25.15 19.49 21.39
CA LEU A 15 -23.93 18.73 21.45
C LEU A 15 -23.24 18.98 22.79
N ASN A 16 -23.07 17.93 23.56
CA ASN A 16 -22.17 17.92 24.71
C ASN A 16 -20.74 18.03 24.13
N ILE A 17 -20.32 19.28 23.92
CA ILE A 17 -19.09 19.66 23.18
C ILE A 17 -17.84 19.06 23.81
N ASP A 18 -17.94 18.60 25.06
CA ASP A 18 -16.79 18.20 25.87
C ASP A 18 -16.27 16.78 25.61
N SER A 19 -16.98 15.91 24.85
CA SER A 19 -16.64 14.52 25.05
C SER A 19 -16.05 13.78 23.85
N LYS A 20 -16.50 13.95 22.60
CA LYS A 20 -16.19 12.92 21.60
C LYS A 20 -14.98 13.14 20.68
N PRO A 21 -14.70 14.28 20.06
CA PRO A 21 -13.49 14.45 19.26
C PRO A 21 -12.22 14.45 20.11
N ILE A 22 -12.34 14.95 21.35
CA ILE A 22 -11.22 14.98 22.32
C ILE A 22 -10.93 13.58 22.87
N SER A 23 -11.97 12.77 23.13
CA SER A 23 -11.82 11.41 23.60
C SER A 23 -11.22 10.50 22.54
N TYR A 24 -11.59 10.67 21.29
CA TYR A 24 -11.04 9.91 20.18
C TYR A 24 -9.57 10.23 19.96
N ARG A 25 -9.19 11.51 19.92
CA ARG A 25 -7.77 11.92 19.85
C ARG A 25 -6.96 11.41 21.02
N LYS A 26 -7.47 11.46 22.25
CA LYS A 26 -6.82 10.83 23.42
C LYS A 26 -6.62 9.33 23.21
N GLN A 27 -7.58 8.61 22.70
CA GLN A 27 -7.46 7.18 22.41
C GLN A 27 -6.39 6.89 21.33
N VAL A 28 -6.38 7.68 20.26
CA VAL A 28 -5.37 7.56 19.20
C VAL A 28 -3.96 7.87 19.72
N LEU A 29 -3.82 8.85 20.61
CA LEU A 29 -2.52 9.29 21.13
C LEU A 29 -2.02 8.42 22.30
N ASN A 30 -2.91 7.78 23.06
CA ASN A 30 -2.51 6.92 24.18
C ASN A 30 -1.69 5.69 23.75
N ASN A 31 -1.76 5.31 22.47
CA ASN A 31 -1.06 4.14 21.92
C ASN A 31 0.11 4.50 21.00
N ILE A 32 0.59 5.77 21.00
CA ILE A 32 1.61 6.19 20.02
C ILE A 32 2.92 5.40 20.16
N THR A 33 3.29 5.03 21.37
CA THR A 33 4.48 4.21 21.63
C THR A 33 4.35 2.84 20.98
N GLU A 34 3.18 2.23 21.11
CA GLU A 34 2.89 0.93 20.51
C GLU A 34 2.80 1.03 18.99
N ASP A 35 2.15 2.05 18.46
CA ASP A 35 2.05 2.30 17.02
C ASP A 35 3.44 2.52 16.40
N VAL A 36 4.32 3.28 17.06
CA VAL A 36 5.71 3.48 16.63
C VAL A 36 6.48 2.16 16.66
N LYS A 37 6.39 1.40 17.74
CA LYS A 37 7.06 0.09 17.90
C LYS A 37 6.62 -0.88 16.82
N ASN A 38 5.31 -1.04 16.63
CA ASN A 38 4.75 -1.93 15.62
C ASN A 38 5.15 -1.54 14.20
N THR A 39 5.21 -0.23 13.91
CA THR A 39 5.68 0.28 12.62
C THR A 39 7.14 -0.07 12.38
N ILE A 40 8.02 0.09 13.38
CA ILE A 40 9.44 -0.25 13.25
C ILE A 40 9.61 -1.77 13.09
N ILE A 41 8.96 -2.57 13.91
CA ILE A 41 9.06 -4.05 13.86
C ILE A 41 8.64 -4.55 12.47
N TRP A 42 7.54 -4.01 11.94
CA TRP A 42 7.09 -4.38 10.60
C TRP A 42 8.14 -4.08 9.51
N PHE A 43 8.83 -2.93 9.60
CA PHE A 43 9.92 -2.62 8.67
C PHE A 43 11.16 -3.47 8.89
N CYS A 44 11.40 -3.94 10.10
CA CYS A 44 12.52 -4.84 10.40
C CYS A 44 12.46 -6.12 9.54
N ASP A 45 11.27 -6.68 9.36
CA ASP A 45 11.08 -7.86 8.50
C ASP A 45 11.43 -7.56 7.02
N LEU A 46 11.16 -6.34 6.55
CA LEU A 46 11.45 -5.95 5.17
C LEU A 46 12.94 -5.71 4.89
N ILE A 47 13.68 -5.27 5.90
CA ILE A 47 15.08 -4.87 5.76
C ILE A 47 16.07 -5.90 6.34
N ASP A 48 15.59 -7.09 6.72
CA ASP A 48 16.38 -8.14 7.38
C ASP A 48 17.13 -7.62 8.63
N ALA A 49 16.39 -6.97 9.53
CA ALA A 49 16.93 -6.42 10.75
C ALA A 49 16.13 -6.87 11.97
N GLU A 50 16.64 -6.58 13.16
CA GLU A 50 16.00 -6.83 14.45
C GLU A 50 16.03 -5.54 15.27
N LEU A 51 14.90 -5.20 15.90
CA LEU A 51 14.82 -4.06 16.81
C LEU A 51 15.45 -4.46 18.16
N ILE A 52 16.53 -3.76 18.55
CA ILE A 52 17.24 -4.01 19.82
C ILE A 52 16.74 -3.06 20.90
N ASP A 53 16.65 -1.77 20.58
CA ASP A 53 16.29 -0.72 21.54
C ASP A 53 15.36 0.30 20.92
N LEU A 54 14.44 0.83 21.70
CA LEU A 54 13.49 1.87 21.32
C LEU A 54 13.26 2.81 22.50
N GLN A 55 13.59 4.06 22.32
CA GLN A 55 13.36 5.13 23.28
C GLN A 55 12.51 6.22 22.62
N ILE A 56 11.46 6.64 23.30
CA ILE A 56 10.57 7.72 22.85
C ILE A 56 10.53 8.75 23.98
N GLU A 57 11.04 9.93 23.68
CA GLU A 57 11.17 11.05 24.63
C GLU A 57 10.31 12.22 24.17
N GLU A 58 9.61 12.85 25.10
CA GLU A 58 8.92 14.11 24.85
C GLU A 58 9.93 15.25 24.99
N GLU A 59 10.11 16.01 23.93
CA GLU A 59 11.06 17.12 23.91
C GLU A 59 10.41 18.39 23.36
N ASP A 60 10.77 19.51 23.96
CA ASP A 60 10.50 20.84 23.45
C ASP A 60 11.83 21.43 22.97
N LEU A 61 12.00 21.47 21.66
CA LEU A 61 13.23 21.88 21.00
C LEU A 61 13.12 23.33 20.54
N MET A 62 14.16 24.10 20.81
CA MET A 62 14.31 25.47 20.26
C MET A 62 15.01 25.38 18.90
N SER A 63 14.34 25.85 17.86
CA SER A 63 14.92 26.05 16.53
C SER A 63 15.24 27.57 16.34
N THR A 64 15.89 27.89 15.24
CA THR A 64 16.09 29.30 14.82
C THR A 64 14.77 30.05 14.67
N ASP A 65 13.70 29.35 14.34
CA ASP A 65 12.39 29.91 14.00
C ASP A 65 11.39 29.81 15.17
N GLY A 66 11.80 29.22 16.31
CA GLY A 66 10.99 29.15 17.52
C GLY A 66 10.87 27.73 18.11
N LEU A 67 9.95 27.59 19.07
CA LEU A 67 9.70 26.36 19.81
C LEU A 67 9.04 25.29 18.92
N ILE A 68 9.52 24.04 19.05
CA ILE A 68 8.94 22.87 18.39
C ILE A 68 8.72 21.78 19.42
N SER A 69 7.49 21.29 19.57
CA SER A 69 7.14 20.19 20.48
C SER A 69 7.08 18.87 19.71
N VAL A 70 7.91 17.89 20.12
CA VAL A 70 8.09 16.63 19.40
C VAL A 70 8.15 15.44 20.34
N TYR A 71 7.82 14.26 19.80
CA TYR A 71 8.36 13.00 20.27
C TYR A 71 9.66 12.73 19.53
N THR A 72 10.75 12.64 20.23
CA THR A 72 12.05 12.17 19.71
C THR A 72 12.08 10.66 19.81
N ILE A 73 12.17 9.99 18.66
CA ILE A 73 12.24 8.56 18.55
C ILE A 73 13.68 8.16 18.25
N LYS A 74 14.33 7.48 19.20
CA LYS A 74 15.65 6.89 19.07
C LYS A 74 15.49 5.37 19.04
N TYR A 75 16.05 4.71 18.05
CA TYR A 75 15.97 3.25 17.97
C TYR A 75 17.24 2.65 17.37
N SER A 76 17.55 1.41 17.78
CA SER A 76 18.70 0.67 17.34
C SER A 76 18.27 -0.61 16.67
N LEU A 77 18.76 -0.85 15.46
CA LEU A 77 18.50 -2.06 14.69
C LEU A 77 19.80 -2.87 14.56
N LYS A 78 19.68 -4.20 14.68
CA LYS A 78 20.75 -5.14 14.35
C LYS A 78 20.54 -5.67 12.95
N ASP A 79 21.47 -5.44 12.07
CA ASP A 79 21.49 -6.03 10.73
C ASP A 79 21.73 -7.55 10.86
N LYS A 80 20.79 -8.37 10.36
CA LYS A 80 20.89 -9.84 10.45
C LYS A 80 21.98 -10.40 9.56
N LYS A 81 22.43 -9.64 8.53
CA LYS A 81 23.44 -10.10 7.57
C LYS A 81 24.88 -9.99 8.09
N ASP A 82 25.21 -8.90 8.74
CA ASP A 82 26.57 -8.65 9.24
C ASP A 82 26.65 -8.48 10.76
N GLY A 83 25.53 -8.55 11.47
CA GLY A 83 25.42 -8.38 12.92
C GLY A 83 25.66 -6.95 13.41
N ALA A 84 25.81 -5.98 12.51
CA ALA A 84 26.10 -4.60 12.86
C ALA A 84 24.93 -3.91 13.56
N ILE A 85 25.22 -3.12 14.61
CA ILE A 85 24.23 -2.29 15.28
C ILE A 85 24.18 -0.93 14.61
N CYS A 86 23.00 -0.54 14.17
CA CYS A 86 22.70 0.69 13.46
C CYS A 86 21.77 1.58 14.29
N ASN A 87 22.14 2.84 14.48
CA ASN A 87 21.40 3.77 15.36
C ASN A 87 20.69 4.85 14.55
N TYR A 88 19.43 5.07 14.88
CA TYR A 88 18.56 5.99 14.14
C TYR A 88 17.85 6.94 15.07
N LYS A 89 17.60 8.15 14.55
CA LYS A 89 16.82 9.18 15.24
C LYS A 89 15.84 9.83 14.27
N THR A 90 14.60 9.98 14.72
CA THR A 90 13.57 10.71 13.98
C THR A 90 12.66 11.48 14.93
N PHE A 91 11.81 12.33 14.37
CA PHE A 91 10.90 13.18 15.13
C PHE A 91 9.49 13.01 14.57
N ILE A 92 8.50 12.94 15.46
CA ILE A 92 7.09 13.08 15.11
C ILE A 92 6.48 14.20 15.95
N PRO A 93 5.40 14.85 15.48
CA PRO A 93 4.77 15.93 16.23
C PRO A 93 4.24 15.45 17.57
N ARG A 94 4.42 16.23 18.62
CA ARG A 94 3.79 16.02 19.92
C ARG A 94 2.57 16.92 20.05
N PHE A 95 1.47 16.32 20.47
CA PHE A 95 0.26 17.08 20.75
C PHE A 95 0.31 17.68 22.18
N ILE A 96 0.01 18.95 22.27
CA ILE A 96 -0.24 19.66 23.51
C ILE A 96 -1.74 20.01 23.51
N GLY A 97 -2.54 19.21 24.21
CA GLY A 97 -3.99 19.25 24.04
C GLY A 97 -4.39 18.86 22.62
N ASN A 98 -5.01 19.78 21.89
CA ASN A 98 -5.48 19.58 20.52
C ASN A 98 -4.53 20.12 19.44
N TYR A 99 -3.40 20.70 19.84
CA TYR A 99 -2.48 21.40 18.94
C TYR A 99 -1.14 20.69 18.87
N ILE A 100 -0.44 20.93 17.78
CA ILE A 100 1.01 20.76 17.68
C ILE A 100 1.66 22.14 17.62
N ILE A 101 2.86 22.27 18.17
CA ILE A 101 3.64 23.51 18.12
C ILE A 101 4.81 23.32 17.17
N VAL A 102 4.88 24.18 16.16
CA VAL A 102 5.98 24.22 15.20
C VAL A 102 6.38 25.68 15.01
N ASN A 103 7.65 26.03 15.30
CA ASN A 103 8.17 27.37 15.25
C ASN A 103 7.41 28.39 16.14
N GLY A 104 7.01 27.94 17.32
CA GLY A 104 6.23 28.76 18.24
C GLY A 104 4.77 28.97 17.84
N GLN A 105 4.37 28.50 16.68
CA GLN A 105 3.00 28.63 16.19
C GLN A 105 2.18 27.37 16.45
N ARG A 106 0.89 27.54 16.71
CA ARG A 106 -0.04 26.46 16.93
C ARG A 106 -0.64 26.00 15.61
N TYR A 107 -0.72 24.69 15.42
CA TYR A 107 -1.33 24.05 14.28
C TYR A 107 -2.32 22.98 14.73
N VAL A 108 -3.40 22.84 14.00
CA VAL A 108 -4.35 21.73 14.16
C VAL A 108 -4.08 20.70 13.06
N PHE A 109 -4.06 19.43 13.45
CA PHE A 109 -4.03 18.33 12.51
C PHE A 109 -5.39 18.16 11.84
N ILE A 110 -5.40 18.13 10.51
CA ILE A 110 -6.62 17.97 9.73
C ILE A 110 -6.73 16.50 9.29
N TYR A 111 -7.93 15.94 9.36
CA TYR A 111 -8.20 14.61 8.83
C TYR A 111 -7.96 14.57 7.32
N SER A 112 -7.37 13.49 6.84
CA SER A 112 -7.10 13.32 5.43
C SER A 112 -7.94 12.23 4.82
N ILE A 113 -8.68 12.61 3.78
CA ILE A 113 -9.41 11.66 2.95
C ILE A 113 -8.42 11.05 1.97
N ALA A 114 -8.25 9.75 2.04
CA ALA A 114 -7.34 8.98 1.19
C ALA A 114 -8.08 7.87 0.44
N ASP A 115 -7.48 7.38 -0.62
CA ASP A 115 -7.97 6.18 -1.29
C ASP A 115 -7.87 4.97 -0.37
N LYS A 116 -8.82 4.04 -0.45
CA LYS A 116 -8.69 2.73 0.19
C LYS A 116 -7.44 2.01 -0.30
N PHE A 117 -6.94 1.10 0.52
CA PHE A 117 -5.78 0.29 0.18
C PHE A 117 -5.98 -0.46 -1.13
N LEU A 118 -7.10 -1.17 -1.24
CA LEU A 118 -7.50 -1.91 -2.43
C LEU A 118 -8.75 -1.24 -3.03
N ASP A 119 -8.67 -0.83 -4.28
CA ASP A 119 -9.76 -0.15 -4.97
C ASP A 119 -9.69 -0.41 -6.48
N ARG A 120 -10.78 -0.14 -7.18
CA ARG A 120 -10.80 -0.12 -8.64
C ARG A 120 -10.05 1.11 -9.16
N PHE A 121 -9.21 0.91 -10.16
CA PHE A 121 -8.40 1.99 -10.72
C PHE A 121 -9.16 2.80 -11.78
N GLY A 122 -9.73 3.94 -11.37
CA GLY A 122 -10.48 4.82 -12.28
C GLY A 122 -11.94 4.40 -12.48
N THR A 123 -12.70 5.23 -13.20
CA THR A 123 -14.14 5.02 -13.43
C THR A 123 -14.45 3.99 -14.51
N GLU A 124 -13.57 3.87 -15.52
CA GLU A 124 -13.73 2.99 -16.68
C GLU A 124 -12.71 1.85 -16.71
N SER A 125 -11.77 1.85 -15.79
CA SER A 125 -10.68 0.89 -15.78
C SER A 125 -11.16 -0.49 -15.32
N MET A 126 -10.60 -1.51 -15.97
CA MET A 126 -10.77 -2.92 -15.62
C MET A 126 -9.70 -3.41 -14.61
N ASP A 127 -9.03 -2.48 -13.96
CA ASP A 127 -7.85 -2.71 -13.14
C ASP A 127 -8.16 -2.59 -11.66
N ALA A 128 -7.36 -3.29 -10.84
CA ALA A 128 -7.33 -3.12 -9.40
C ALA A 128 -6.07 -2.36 -8.97
N LYS A 129 -6.24 -1.41 -8.04
CA LYS A 129 -5.17 -0.61 -7.49
C LYS A 129 -4.95 -0.93 -6.04
N LEU A 130 -3.71 -1.24 -5.67
CA LEU A 130 -3.25 -1.21 -4.28
C LEU A 130 -2.44 0.05 -4.05
N SER A 131 -2.77 0.79 -3.04
CA SER A 131 -2.02 2.01 -2.72
C SER A 131 -2.04 2.33 -1.24
N ASN A 132 -0.90 2.76 -0.75
CA ASN A 132 -0.81 3.54 0.47
C ASN A 132 -0.38 4.98 0.11
N LEU A 133 -0.02 5.79 1.10
CA LEU A 133 0.42 7.18 0.88
C LEU A 133 1.72 7.31 0.09
N TYR A 134 2.52 6.24 0.02
CA TYR A 134 3.90 6.27 -0.49
C TYR A 134 4.07 5.48 -1.75
N ARG A 135 3.34 4.39 -1.89
CA ARG A 135 3.50 3.40 -2.96
C ARG A 135 2.16 3.03 -3.59
N LYS A 136 2.26 2.66 -4.84
CA LYS A 136 1.12 2.20 -5.64
C LYS A 136 1.58 1.09 -6.57
N VAL A 137 0.82 0.01 -6.61
CA VAL A 137 0.89 -1.02 -7.66
C VAL A 137 -0.49 -1.26 -8.24
N VAL A 138 -0.54 -1.81 -9.44
CA VAL A 138 -1.79 -2.05 -10.16
C VAL A 138 -1.80 -3.48 -10.66
N PHE A 139 -2.90 -4.18 -10.44
CA PHE A 139 -3.21 -5.43 -11.13
C PHE A 139 -4.11 -5.07 -12.32
N LYS A 140 -3.56 -5.20 -13.51
CA LYS A 140 -4.26 -4.86 -14.75
C LYS A 140 -5.15 -5.99 -15.24
N ASN A 141 -6.21 -5.60 -15.94
CA ASN A 141 -7.13 -6.49 -16.63
C ASN A 141 -7.92 -7.43 -15.69
N ILE A 142 -8.12 -7.06 -14.44
CA ILE A 142 -8.87 -7.91 -13.50
C ILE A 142 -10.29 -8.18 -14.02
N LEU A 143 -10.98 -7.14 -14.50
CA LEU A 143 -12.34 -7.23 -15.02
C LEU A 143 -12.41 -7.39 -16.55
N ASP A 144 -11.28 -7.36 -17.27
CA ASP A 144 -11.23 -7.60 -18.72
C ASP A 144 -11.02 -9.09 -19.00
N GLU A 145 -12.08 -9.78 -19.36
CA GLU A 145 -12.06 -11.22 -19.56
C GLU A 145 -11.23 -11.68 -20.79
N THR A 146 -10.85 -10.76 -21.66
CA THR A 146 -10.13 -11.09 -22.90
C THR A 146 -8.61 -11.03 -22.77
N LYS A 147 -8.09 -10.41 -21.69
CA LYS A 147 -6.67 -10.17 -21.50
C LYS A 147 -6.06 -10.91 -20.34
N PRO A 148 -4.76 -11.23 -20.38
CA PRO A 148 -4.05 -11.81 -19.23
C PRO A 148 -4.00 -10.83 -18.07
N ILE A 149 -4.00 -11.36 -16.85
CA ILE A 149 -3.85 -10.57 -15.64
C ILE A 149 -2.37 -10.19 -15.49
N LEU A 150 -2.12 -8.89 -15.29
CA LEU A 150 -0.77 -8.36 -15.17
C LEU A 150 -0.56 -7.64 -13.83
N TYR A 151 0.61 -7.81 -13.26
CA TYR A 151 1.14 -6.95 -12.20
C TYR A 151 1.89 -5.78 -12.81
N GLU A 152 1.60 -4.56 -12.39
CA GLU A 152 2.30 -3.35 -12.81
C GLU A 152 2.77 -2.53 -11.62
N SER A 153 4.04 -2.19 -11.64
CA SER A 153 4.65 -1.26 -10.72
C SER A 153 5.36 -0.12 -11.47
N LYS A 154 5.96 0.80 -10.73
CA LYS A 154 6.81 1.85 -11.31
C LYS A 154 7.97 1.26 -12.15
N HIS A 155 8.46 0.09 -11.79
CA HIS A 155 9.67 -0.50 -12.37
C HIS A 155 9.39 -1.47 -13.51
N LYS A 156 8.27 -2.20 -13.46
CA LYS A 156 7.99 -3.23 -14.46
C LYS A 156 6.52 -3.65 -14.51
N THR A 157 6.11 -4.14 -15.69
CA THR A 157 4.85 -4.86 -15.91
C THR A 157 5.15 -6.31 -16.21
N LEU A 158 4.52 -7.23 -15.50
CA LEU A 158 4.72 -8.69 -15.60
C LEU A 158 3.36 -9.41 -15.60
N PRO A 159 3.24 -10.55 -16.32
CA PRO A 159 2.14 -11.48 -16.06
C PRO A 159 2.11 -11.89 -14.59
N ILE A 160 0.92 -12.08 -14.02
CA ILE A 160 0.78 -12.28 -12.59
C ILE A 160 1.55 -13.51 -12.09
N LEU A 161 1.52 -14.63 -12.81
CA LEU A 161 2.26 -15.83 -12.42
C LEU A 161 3.78 -15.63 -12.47
N ASN A 162 4.30 -14.86 -13.44
CA ASN A 162 5.71 -14.52 -13.48
C ASN A 162 6.12 -13.65 -12.26
N PHE A 163 5.26 -12.72 -11.86
CA PHE A 163 5.49 -11.92 -10.66
C PHE A 163 5.47 -12.79 -9.40
N LEU A 164 4.52 -13.73 -9.27
CA LEU A 164 4.43 -14.63 -8.11
C LEU A 164 5.63 -15.56 -8.00
N ILE A 165 6.16 -16.08 -9.12
CA ILE A 165 7.42 -16.84 -9.13
C ILE A 165 8.56 -16.00 -8.56
N LEU A 166 8.70 -14.73 -8.99
CA LEU A 166 9.72 -13.83 -8.48
C LEU A 166 9.54 -13.53 -6.99
N TYR A 167 8.31 -13.33 -6.57
CA TYR A 167 7.98 -13.09 -5.17
C TYR A 167 8.31 -14.30 -4.29
N LEU A 168 7.99 -15.51 -4.76
CA LEU A 168 8.32 -16.77 -4.09
C LEU A 168 9.83 -16.95 -3.94
N LEU A 169 10.60 -16.77 -5.02
CA LEU A 169 12.06 -16.88 -5.01
C LEU A 169 12.72 -15.88 -4.06
N LYS A 170 12.17 -14.68 -3.92
CA LYS A 170 12.68 -13.68 -2.97
C LYS A 170 12.30 -13.98 -1.53
N ASN A 171 11.13 -14.58 -1.33
CA ASN A 171 10.65 -14.95 -0.01
C ASN A 171 11.41 -16.17 0.55
N ASP A 172 11.84 -17.06 -0.34
CA ASP A 172 12.64 -18.25 -0.01
C ASP A 172 13.86 -18.31 -0.91
N GLU A 173 14.98 -17.76 -0.44
CA GLU A 173 16.24 -17.70 -1.19
C GLU A 173 16.87 -19.08 -1.41
N SER A 174 16.48 -20.11 -0.63
CA SER A 174 16.96 -21.48 -0.81
C SER A 174 16.50 -22.09 -2.13
N LEU A 175 15.36 -21.66 -2.65
CA LEU A 175 14.87 -22.08 -3.96
C LEU A 175 15.76 -21.61 -5.12
N MET A 176 16.55 -20.57 -4.91
CA MET A 176 17.49 -20.06 -5.93
C MET A 176 18.73 -20.93 -6.04
N GLU A 177 19.10 -21.62 -4.96
CA GLU A 177 20.26 -22.55 -4.93
C GLU A 177 19.87 -23.94 -5.40
N SER A 178 18.57 -24.22 -5.55
CA SER A 178 18.05 -25.50 -6.02
C SER A 178 18.09 -25.58 -7.56
N ASN A 179 18.29 -26.77 -8.10
CA ASN A 179 18.25 -27.03 -9.55
C ASN A 179 16.80 -27.13 -10.09
N LEU A 180 15.90 -26.29 -9.61
CA LEU A 180 14.49 -26.29 -10.04
C LEU A 180 14.36 -25.66 -11.43
N SER A 181 13.57 -26.32 -12.28
CA SER A 181 13.16 -25.72 -13.56
C SER A 181 12.11 -24.63 -13.37
N LEU A 182 11.90 -23.81 -14.40
CA LEU A 182 10.83 -22.82 -14.38
C LEU A 182 9.45 -23.44 -14.24
N LEU A 183 9.29 -24.66 -14.78
CA LEU A 183 8.04 -25.43 -14.66
C LEU A 183 7.80 -25.90 -13.23
N ASP A 184 8.87 -26.31 -12.50
CA ASP A 184 8.76 -26.69 -11.09
C ASP A 184 8.35 -25.50 -10.22
N LEU A 185 8.89 -24.30 -10.48
CA LEU A 185 8.48 -23.05 -9.79
C LEU A 185 7.02 -22.68 -10.12
N LEU A 186 6.61 -22.85 -11.37
CA LEU A 186 5.23 -22.61 -11.77
C LEU A 186 4.26 -23.59 -11.08
N TYR A 187 4.65 -24.86 -10.97
CA TYR A 187 3.92 -25.89 -10.21
C TYR A 187 3.72 -25.43 -8.75
N MET A 188 4.79 -25.02 -8.08
CA MET A 188 4.73 -24.56 -6.69
C MET A 188 3.78 -23.35 -6.52
N VAL A 189 3.88 -22.36 -7.42
CA VAL A 189 3.00 -21.18 -7.38
C VAL A 189 1.54 -21.56 -7.60
N LEU A 190 1.24 -22.37 -8.59
CA LEU A 190 -0.14 -22.80 -8.88
C LEU A 190 -0.73 -23.65 -7.73
N GLN A 191 0.05 -24.55 -7.15
CA GLN A 191 -0.34 -25.31 -5.97
C GLN A 191 -0.65 -24.40 -4.78
N GLN A 192 0.21 -23.44 -4.49
CA GLN A 192 0.01 -22.47 -3.39
C GLN A 192 -1.19 -21.54 -3.63
N THR A 193 -1.54 -21.27 -4.87
CA THR A 193 -2.73 -20.49 -5.23
C THR A 193 -4.03 -21.35 -5.28
N GLY A 194 -3.95 -22.60 -4.83
CA GLY A 194 -5.09 -23.49 -4.62
C GLY A 194 -5.61 -24.17 -5.89
N PHE A 195 -4.80 -24.28 -6.95
CA PHE A 195 -5.15 -25.10 -8.11
C PHE A 195 -4.77 -26.56 -7.87
N GLN A 196 -5.55 -27.47 -8.44
CA GLN A 196 -5.16 -28.87 -8.55
C GLN A 196 -4.21 -29.00 -9.73
N VAL A 197 -2.98 -29.45 -9.45
CA VAL A 197 -1.89 -29.52 -10.43
C VAL A 197 -1.23 -30.88 -10.39
N ASP A 198 -0.87 -31.39 -11.56
CA ASP A 198 -0.17 -32.65 -11.73
C ASP A 198 1.06 -32.45 -12.63
N MET A 199 2.19 -33.02 -12.23
CA MET A 199 3.45 -32.92 -12.97
C MET A 199 3.77 -34.29 -13.56
N GLN A 200 3.92 -34.35 -14.87
CA GLN A 200 4.18 -35.58 -15.60
C GLN A 200 5.45 -35.46 -16.45
N GLU A 201 6.16 -36.59 -16.61
CA GLU A 201 7.24 -36.67 -17.60
C GLU A 201 6.64 -36.94 -18.98
N LEU A 202 7.18 -36.31 -20.00
CA LEU A 202 6.76 -36.56 -21.39
C LEU A 202 7.34 -37.92 -21.87
N ASP A 203 6.48 -38.80 -22.32
CA ASP A 203 6.91 -40.00 -22.96
C ASP A 203 7.73 -39.71 -24.23
N ASN A 204 8.87 -40.36 -24.41
CA ASN A 204 9.80 -40.15 -25.53
C ASN A 204 9.17 -40.31 -26.93
N ASN A 205 7.95 -40.86 -27.02
CA ASN A 205 7.21 -41.03 -28.28
C ASN A 205 6.38 -39.79 -28.69
N GLN A 206 6.22 -38.80 -27.83
CA GLN A 206 5.49 -37.56 -28.15
C GLN A 206 6.41 -36.34 -28.51
N SER A 207 7.72 -36.58 -28.62
CA SER A 207 8.72 -35.54 -28.97
C SER A 207 8.61 -34.97 -30.40
N ASN A 208 7.56 -35.28 -31.14
CA ASN A 208 7.28 -34.76 -32.49
C ASN A 208 6.51 -33.41 -32.45
N ILE A 209 6.43 -32.70 -31.33
CA ILE A 209 5.91 -31.34 -31.31
C ILE A 209 6.98 -30.42 -31.89
N VAL A 210 6.80 -30.15 -33.15
CA VAL A 210 7.54 -29.32 -34.08
C VAL A 210 8.17 -28.12 -33.39
N THR A 211 9.50 -28.16 -33.28
CA THR A 211 10.33 -26.98 -33.08
C THR A 211 10.25 -26.14 -34.36
N THR A 212 9.24 -25.31 -34.50
CA THR A 212 9.19 -24.32 -35.58
C THR A 212 10.27 -23.28 -35.30
N VAL A 213 11.47 -23.55 -35.77
CA VAL A 213 12.57 -22.58 -35.82
C VAL A 213 12.18 -21.52 -36.84
N THR A 214 11.49 -20.50 -36.40
CA THR A 214 11.32 -19.28 -37.17
C THR A 214 12.56 -18.42 -36.95
N LYS A 215 13.36 -18.24 -38.00
CA LYS A 215 14.52 -17.34 -38.05
C LYS A 215 14.18 -15.99 -37.37
N GLY A 216 14.92 -15.67 -36.29
CA GLY A 216 14.83 -14.37 -35.61
C GLY A 216 13.82 -14.24 -34.48
N LYS A 217 12.99 -15.22 -34.14
CA LYS A 217 12.11 -15.19 -32.96
C LYS A 217 12.76 -15.91 -31.80
N LYS A 218 12.63 -15.33 -30.58
CA LYS A 218 13.08 -15.95 -29.32
C LYS A 218 12.40 -17.32 -29.17
N VAL A 219 13.19 -18.37 -28.99
CA VAL A 219 12.70 -19.71 -28.77
C VAL A 219 11.91 -19.72 -27.46
N LYS A 220 10.66 -20.18 -27.51
CA LYS A 220 9.86 -20.45 -26.33
C LYS A 220 10.05 -21.92 -25.97
N TYR A 221 10.42 -22.21 -24.73
CA TYR A 221 10.58 -23.58 -24.26
C TYR A 221 9.29 -24.09 -23.61
N ILE A 222 8.48 -23.19 -23.02
CA ILE A 222 7.19 -23.53 -22.43
C ILE A 222 6.07 -23.15 -23.38
N THR A 223 5.31 -24.13 -23.79
CA THR A 223 4.06 -23.98 -24.56
C THR A 223 2.87 -24.13 -23.63
N ILE A 224 1.80 -23.41 -23.93
CA ILE A 224 0.55 -23.43 -23.14
C ILE A 224 -0.55 -23.89 -24.07
N GLN A 225 -1.23 -24.97 -23.70
CA GLN A 225 -2.41 -25.48 -24.38
C GLN A 225 -3.58 -25.46 -23.39
N GLU A 226 -4.75 -25.05 -23.86
CA GLU A 226 -5.97 -25.01 -23.07
C GLU A 226 -7.00 -25.93 -23.67
N THR A 227 -7.63 -26.72 -22.81
CA THR A 227 -8.83 -27.49 -23.08
C THR A 227 -9.99 -26.99 -22.23
N GLU A 228 -11.16 -27.55 -22.38
CA GLU A 228 -12.31 -27.19 -21.54
C GLU A 228 -12.09 -27.55 -20.05
N THR A 229 -11.31 -28.56 -19.77
CA THR A 229 -11.10 -29.13 -18.43
C THR A 229 -9.71 -28.83 -17.84
N SER A 230 -8.72 -28.51 -18.67
CA SER A 230 -7.33 -28.36 -18.21
C SER A 230 -6.54 -27.32 -18.97
N ILE A 231 -5.50 -26.80 -18.32
CA ILE A 231 -4.44 -26.00 -18.92
C ILE A 231 -3.15 -26.80 -18.81
N VAL A 232 -2.49 -27.07 -19.93
CA VAL A 232 -1.28 -27.86 -19.99
C VAL A 232 -0.09 -26.96 -20.35
N TYR A 233 0.90 -26.94 -19.49
CA TYR A 233 2.20 -26.32 -19.72
C TYR A 233 3.22 -27.39 -20.07
N THR A 234 3.80 -27.33 -21.25
CA THR A 234 4.80 -28.31 -21.69
C THR A 234 6.15 -27.62 -21.83
N ASP A 235 7.16 -28.09 -21.10
CA ASP A 235 8.54 -27.64 -21.23
C ASP A 235 9.38 -28.71 -21.93
N THR A 236 9.73 -28.44 -23.18
CA THR A 236 10.51 -29.35 -24.00
C THR A 236 11.99 -29.41 -23.59
N SER A 237 12.48 -28.45 -22.81
CA SER A 237 13.88 -28.42 -22.37
C SER A 237 14.20 -29.41 -21.24
N VAL A 238 13.21 -29.68 -20.40
CA VAL A 238 13.28 -30.61 -19.27
C VAL A 238 12.42 -31.85 -19.45
N ASN A 239 11.77 -31.99 -20.60
CA ASN A 239 10.88 -33.10 -20.95
C ASN A 239 9.77 -33.35 -19.93
N LYS A 240 9.16 -32.27 -19.43
CA LYS A 240 8.08 -32.31 -18.44
C LYS A 240 6.84 -31.54 -18.91
N GLN A 241 5.69 -31.97 -18.42
CA GLN A 241 4.43 -31.22 -18.56
C GLN A 241 3.77 -31.04 -17.22
N LEU A 242 3.12 -29.87 -17.07
CA LEU A 242 2.33 -29.52 -15.91
C LEU A 242 0.87 -29.38 -16.35
N ILE A 243 0.00 -30.18 -15.76
CA ILE A 243 -1.44 -30.20 -16.03
C ILE A 243 -2.13 -29.50 -14.87
N VAL A 244 -2.93 -28.49 -15.18
CA VAL A 244 -3.73 -27.72 -14.22
C VAL A 244 -5.20 -28.04 -14.46
N ASP A 245 -5.87 -28.64 -13.50
CA ASP A 245 -7.31 -28.90 -13.60
C ASP A 245 -8.08 -27.57 -13.41
N VAL A 246 -8.92 -27.26 -14.37
CA VAL A 246 -9.77 -26.07 -14.35
C VAL A 246 -11.25 -26.40 -14.59
N THR A 247 -11.63 -27.65 -14.41
CA THR A 247 -12.99 -28.15 -14.69
C THR A 247 -14.07 -27.34 -13.96
N TYR A 248 -13.83 -27.05 -12.68
CA TYR A 248 -14.77 -26.33 -11.83
C TYR A 248 -14.36 -24.88 -11.56
N GLU A 249 -13.34 -24.39 -12.25
CA GLU A 249 -12.82 -23.05 -12.01
C GLU A 249 -13.62 -21.98 -12.77
N SER A 250 -13.79 -20.83 -12.13
CA SER A 250 -14.42 -19.67 -12.76
C SER A 250 -13.56 -19.10 -13.91
N ASN A 251 -14.17 -18.31 -14.78
CA ASN A 251 -13.46 -17.62 -15.85
C ASN A 251 -12.28 -16.76 -15.34
N TYR A 252 -12.43 -16.13 -14.17
CA TYR A 252 -11.35 -15.37 -13.56
C TYR A 252 -10.17 -16.27 -13.18
N ARG A 253 -10.41 -17.38 -12.48
CA ARG A 253 -9.37 -18.32 -12.06
C ARG A 253 -8.70 -19.03 -13.24
N ARG A 254 -9.46 -19.40 -14.28
CA ARG A 254 -8.90 -19.94 -15.54
C ARG A 254 -7.95 -18.93 -16.20
N ARG A 255 -8.34 -17.64 -16.28
CA ARG A 255 -7.48 -16.58 -16.79
C ARG A 255 -6.24 -16.37 -15.91
N PHE A 256 -6.40 -16.43 -14.59
CA PHE A 256 -5.29 -16.34 -13.66
C PHE A 256 -4.27 -17.44 -13.93
N ALA A 257 -4.70 -18.69 -14.01
CA ALA A 257 -3.83 -19.83 -14.33
C ALA A 257 -3.15 -19.72 -15.69
N LYS A 258 -3.72 -19.00 -16.66
CA LYS A 258 -3.12 -18.76 -18.00
C LYS A 258 -2.19 -17.53 -18.03
N SER A 259 -2.15 -16.72 -16.99
CA SER A 259 -1.40 -15.44 -16.97
C SER A 259 0.08 -15.68 -16.69
N PHE A 260 0.69 -16.53 -17.50
CA PHE A 260 2.12 -16.82 -17.52
C PHE A 260 2.71 -16.51 -18.90
N LYS A 261 3.96 -16.09 -18.93
CA LYS A 261 4.70 -15.89 -20.18
C LYS A 261 6.12 -16.40 -20.05
N ASP A 262 6.50 -17.25 -20.98
CA ASP A 262 7.89 -17.64 -21.13
C ASP A 262 8.69 -16.57 -21.85
N TYR A 263 9.77 -16.11 -21.23
CA TYR A 263 10.69 -15.12 -21.79
C TYR A 263 11.95 -15.74 -22.39
N GLY A 264 11.95 -17.05 -22.63
CA GLY A 264 13.05 -17.77 -23.27
C GLY A 264 13.70 -18.82 -22.38
N GLY A 265 12.88 -19.62 -21.70
CA GLY A 265 13.28 -20.83 -20.98
C GLY A 265 14.03 -20.60 -19.68
N SER A 266 14.93 -21.53 -19.34
CA SER A 266 15.82 -21.47 -18.18
C SER A 266 16.59 -20.16 -18.08
N ARG A 267 16.77 -19.42 -19.19
CA ARG A 267 17.31 -18.08 -19.21
C ARG A 267 16.45 -17.02 -18.48
N LEU A 268 15.19 -17.29 -18.18
CA LEU A 268 14.47 -16.39 -17.28
C LEU A 268 15.10 -16.46 -15.88
N LEU A 269 15.31 -17.66 -15.35
CA LEU A 269 16.01 -17.84 -14.07
C LEU A 269 17.43 -17.30 -14.13
N GLU A 270 18.21 -17.63 -15.15
CA GLU A 270 19.57 -17.08 -15.32
C GLU A 270 19.59 -15.55 -15.42
N ARG A 271 18.61 -14.96 -16.12
CA ARG A 271 18.44 -13.50 -16.18
C ARG A 271 17.95 -12.92 -14.86
N LEU A 272 17.15 -13.65 -14.10
CA LEU A 272 16.68 -13.25 -12.77
C LEU A 272 17.77 -13.42 -11.72
N MET A 273 18.69 -14.37 -11.90
CA MET A 273 19.88 -14.57 -11.06
C MET A 273 21.03 -13.64 -11.43
N GLY A 274 21.02 -13.00 -12.61
CA GLY A 274 21.99 -11.96 -12.98
C GLY A 274 21.84 -10.71 -12.11
N LYS A 275 22.97 -9.96 -11.87
CA LYS A 275 23.00 -8.81 -10.95
C LYS A 275 21.82 -7.83 -11.13
N HIS A 276 21.50 -7.42 -12.35
CA HIS A 276 20.41 -6.48 -12.62
C HIS A 276 19.01 -7.08 -12.37
N SER A 277 18.85 -8.37 -12.56
CA SER A 277 17.56 -9.03 -12.38
C SER A 277 17.25 -9.26 -10.91
N PHE A 278 18.26 -9.57 -10.10
CA PHE A 278 18.12 -9.69 -8.66
C PHE A 278 17.71 -8.34 -8.04
N GLU A 279 18.28 -7.24 -8.51
CA GLU A 279 17.87 -5.90 -8.07
C GLU A 279 16.41 -5.60 -8.41
N ILE A 280 15.95 -5.91 -9.62
CA ILE A 280 14.54 -5.73 -10.02
C ILE A 280 13.63 -6.60 -9.16
N MET A 281 13.98 -7.86 -8.92
CA MET A 281 13.23 -8.78 -8.07
C MET A 281 13.10 -8.24 -6.65
N THR A 282 14.20 -7.76 -6.07
CA THR A 282 14.23 -7.17 -4.73
C THR A 282 13.41 -5.87 -4.67
N LEU A 283 13.46 -5.05 -5.74
CA LEU A 283 12.63 -3.84 -5.85
C LEU A 283 11.13 -4.18 -5.88
N LEU A 284 10.72 -5.15 -6.70
CA LEU A 284 9.32 -5.57 -6.81
C LEU A 284 8.80 -6.16 -5.48
N TYR A 285 9.61 -6.99 -4.84
CA TYR A 285 9.31 -7.52 -3.51
C TYR A 285 9.17 -6.40 -2.47
N GLY A 286 10.10 -5.45 -2.46
CA GLY A 286 10.06 -4.29 -1.57
C GLY A 286 8.86 -3.37 -1.83
N GLU A 287 8.46 -3.21 -3.09
CA GLU A 287 7.28 -2.40 -3.44
C GLU A 287 5.99 -3.00 -2.90
N ILE A 288 5.76 -4.30 -3.13
CA ILE A 288 4.53 -4.94 -2.68
C ILE A 288 4.47 -4.99 -1.14
N ASN A 289 5.56 -5.33 -0.48
CA ASN A 289 5.60 -5.38 0.97
C ASN A 289 5.44 -3.99 1.61
N ALA A 290 6.03 -2.94 1.02
CA ALA A 290 5.93 -1.58 1.52
C ALA A 290 4.51 -0.98 1.43
N ILE A 291 3.62 -1.57 0.64
CA ILE A 291 2.22 -1.16 0.56
C ILE A 291 1.42 -1.67 1.77
N PHE A 292 1.81 -2.81 2.33
CA PHE A 292 1.17 -3.42 3.49
C PHE A 292 1.67 -2.77 4.78
N ASP A 293 1.20 -1.56 5.06
CA ASP A 293 1.44 -0.90 6.34
C ASP A 293 0.66 -1.58 7.49
N PRO A 294 0.92 -1.24 8.75
CA PRO A 294 0.27 -1.89 9.90
C PRO A 294 -1.26 -1.83 9.87
N LEU A 295 -1.83 -0.77 9.31
CA LEU A 295 -3.29 -0.58 9.23
C LEU A 295 -3.90 -1.52 8.19
N VAL A 296 -3.20 -1.71 7.07
CA VAL A 296 -3.62 -2.63 6.00
C VAL A 296 -3.52 -4.09 6.44
N ARG A 297 -2.56 -4.44 7.29
CA ARG A 297 -2.41 -5.81 7.84
C ARG A 297 -3.63 -6.27 8.62
N GLN A 298 -4.35 -5.38 9.27
CA GLN A 298 -5.59 -5.73 9.97
C GLN A 298 -6.67 -6.26 9.00
N GLU A 299 -6.73 -5.70 7.79
CA GLU A 299 -7.73 -6.06 6.78
C GLU A 299 -7.28 -7.24 5.90
N PHE A 300 -6.03 -7.26 5.47
CA PHE A 300 -5.51 -8.20 4.45
C PHE A 300 -4.42 -9.15 4.96
N LYS A 301 -4.24 -9.28 6.28
CA LYS A 301 -3.20 -10.10 6.93
C LYS A 301 -1.79 -9.68 6.50
N ASP A 302 -1.15 -10.47 5.64
CA ASP A 302 0.20 -10.25 5.15
C ASP A 302 0.24 -10.30 3.61
N PRO A 303 1.34 -9.81 2.99
CA PRO A 303 1.47 -9.81 1.53
C PRO A 303 1.42 -11.19 0.90
N TYR A 304 1.92 -12.23 1.59
CA TYR A 304 1.93 -13.59 1.08
C TYR A 304 0.51 -14.15 0.98
N TYR A 305 -0.26 -14.06 2.07
CA TYR A 305 -1.67 -14.44 2.06
C TYR A 305 -2.46 -13.68 0.99
N PHE A 306 -2.23 -12.37 0.89
CA PHE A 306 -2.88 -11.54 -0.12
C PHE A 306 -2.61 -12.03 -1.54
N LEU A 307 -1.34 -12.26 -1.88
CA LEU A 307 -0.91 -12.64 -3.23
C LEU A 307 -1.28 -14.07 -3.61
N PHE A 308 -1.12 -15.02 -2.71
CA PHE A 308 -1.28 -16.46 -3.01
C PHE A 308 -2.66 -17.01 -2.68
N THR A 309 -3.43 -16.33 -1.82
CA THR A 309 -4.76 -16.79 -1.42
C THR A 309 -5.86 -15.85 -1.92
N PHE A 310 -5.74 -14.56 -1.63
CA PHE A 310 -6.81 -13.61 -1.95
C PHE A 310 -6.84 -13.20 -3.42
N VAL A 311 -5.72 -12.77 -4.00
CA VAL A 311 -5.64 -12.34 -5.42
C VAL A 311 -6.08 -13.43 -6.40
N PRO A 312 -5.75 -14.74 -6.22
CA PRO A 312 -6.24 -15.79 -7.13
C PRO A 312 -7.73 -16.14 -6.95
N SER A 313 -8.38 -15.66 -5.89
CA SER A 313 -9.75 -16.07 -5.55
C SER A 313 -10.82 -15.27 -6.30
N ASN A 314 -12.02 -15.86 -6.38
CA ASN A 314 -13.21 -15.16 -6.88
C ASN A 314 -13.61 -13.99 -5.98
N ASP A 315 -13.26 -14.02 -4.70
CA ASP A 315 -13.57 -12.96 -3.76
C ASP A 315 -12.85 -11.66 -4.13
N PHE A 316 -11.59 -11.75 -4.59
CA PHE A 316 -10.87 -10.60 -5.13
C PHE A 316 -11.55 -10.02 -6.38
N TYR A 317 -11.92 -10.87 -7.34
CA TYR A 317 -12.64 -10.44 -8.53
C TYR A 317 -13.96 -9.75 -8.18
N ASN A 318 -14.76 -10.37 -7.29
CA ASN A 318 -16.03 -9.83 -6.85
C ASN A 318 -15.86 -8.52 -6.05
N TYR A 319 -14.82 -8.45 -5.20
CA TYR A 319 -14.48 -7.23 -4.48
C TYR A 319 -14.24 -6.08 -5.45
N ILE A 320 -13.37 -6.27 -6.45
CA ILE A 320 -13.07 -5.22 -7.44
C ILE A 320 -14.28 -4.87 -8.31
N LYS A 321 -15.09 -5.87 -8.70
CA LYS A 321 -16.32 -5.67 -9.46
C LYS A 321 -17.32 -4.81 -8.68
N ASN A 322 -17.41 -5.00 -7.37
CA ASN A 322 -18.33 -4.31 -6.48
C ASN A 322 -17.75 -2.99 -5.92
N CYS A 323 -16.49 -2.66 -6.18
CA CYS A 323 -15.94 -1.37 -5.83
C CYS A 323 -16.76 -0.26 -6.49
N GLY A 324 -17.16 0.73 -5.67
CA GLY A 324 -17.90 1.89 -6.16
C GLY A 324 -17.10 2.73 -7.16
N LEU A 325 -17.75 3.72 -7.73
CA LEU A 325 -17.07 4.70 -8.58
C LEU A 325 -15.97 5.41 -7.77
N TYR A 326 -14.83 5.67 -8.40
CA TYR A 326 -13.67 6.34 -7.78
C TYR A 326 -14.03 7.66 -7.06
N SER A 327 -15.09 8.34 -7.50
CA SER A 327 -15.62 9.56 -6.88
C SER A 327 -16.50 9.30 -5.65
N SER A 328 -16.88 8.06 -5.37
CA SER A 328 -17.71 7.71 -4.21
C SER A 328 -16.89 7.71 -2.93
N LEU A 329 -17.49 8.14 -1.81
CA LEU A 329 -16.88 8.01 -0.48
C LEU A 329 -16.70 6.55 -0.06
N LYS A 330 -17.45 5.61 -0.64
CA LYS A 330 -17.25 4.17 -0.41
C LYS A 330 -15.85 3.70 -0.82
N SER A 331 -15.20 4.42 -1.75
CA SER A 331 -13.83 4.17 -2.18
C SER A 331 -12.77 4.97 -1.40
N LYS A 332 -13.17 5.68 -0.33
CA LYS A 332 -12.28 6.53 0.46
C LYS A 332 -12.23 6.07 1.91
N THR A 333 -11.16 6.45 2.57
CA THR A 333 -10.97 6.32 4.02
C THR A 333 -10.44 7.63 4.57
N VAL A 334 -10.67 7.87 5.86
CA VAL A 334 -10.10 9.04 6.54
C VAL A 334 -8.93 8.57 7.37
N ARG A 335 -7.76 9.16 7.13
CA ARG A 335 -6.52 8.78 7.79
C ARG A 335 -6.01 9.92 8.66
N PHE A 336 -5.54 9.56 9.85
CA PHE A 336 -4.94 10.45 10.81
C PHE A 336 -3.57 9.93 11.27
N LYS A 337 -3.50 8.72 11.81
CA LYS A 337 -2.27 8.09 12.32
C LYS A 337 -1.18 8.00 11.27
N THR A 338 -1.53 7.64 10.05
CA THR A 338 -0.58 7.51 8.94
C THR A 338 0.15 8.83 8.68
N PHE A 339 -0.55 9.97 8.83
CA PHE A 339 0.09 11.28 8.67
C PHE A 339 0.92 11.68 9.88
N LEU A 340 0.47 11.31 11.08
CA LEU A 340 1.24 11.55 12.31
C LEU A 340 2.57 10.79 12.27
N LEU A 341 2.56 9.53 11.86
CA LEU A 341 3.75 8.67 11.75
C LEU A 341 4.55 8.89 10.45
N HIS A 342 4.10 9.79 9.56
CA HIS A 342 4.75 10.05 8.29
C HIS A 342 6.27 10.26 8.36
N PRO A 343 6.82 11.05 9.30
CA PRO A 343 8.26 11.25 9.39
C PRO A 343 9.02 9.95 9.67
N LEU A 344 8.48 9.10 10.56
CA LEU A 344 9.05 7.80 10.88
C LEU A 344 9.00 6.86 9.66
N VAL A 345 7.83 6.71 9.05
CA VAL A 345 7.66 5.85 7.86
C VAL A 345 8.56 6.31 6.73
N ARG A 346 8.72 7.61 6.52
CA ARG A 346 9.63 8.15 5.51
C ARG A 346 11.09 7.77 5.78
N GLN A 347 11.53 7.80 7.04
CA GLN A 347 12.87 7.34 7.42
C GLN A 347 13.03 5.85 7.14
N LEU A 348 12.08 5.02 7.56
CA LEU A 348 12.11 3.58 7.35
C LEU A 348 12.11 3.22 5.84
N MET A 349 11.34 3.93 5.02
CA MET A 349 11.37 3.79 3.56
C MET A 349 12.74 4.17 2.97
N HIS A 350 13.42 5.17 3.54
CA HIS A 350 14.79 5.48 3.14
C HIS A 350 15.76 4.35 3.49
N LEU A 351 15.65 3.77 4.68
CA LEU A 351 16.45 2.61 5.08
C LEU A 351 16.22 1.40 4.15
N LEU A 352 14.97 1.12 3.78
CA LEU A 352 14.63 0.10 2.81
C LEU A 352 15.28 0.37 1.45
N TYR A 353 15.22 1.60 0.97
CA TYR A 353 15.87 2.00 -0.28
C TYR A 353 17.39 1.81 -0.24
N GLU A 354 18.05 2.25 0.84
CA GLU A 354 19.50 2.07 1.03
C GLU A 354 19.86 0.59 1.13
N ARG A 355 19.06 -0.22 1.83
CA ARG A 355 19.23 -1.68 1.90
C ARG A 355 19.18 -2.32 0.53
N ILE A 356 18.22 -1.95 -0.31
CA ILE A 356 18.08 -2.44 -1.69
C ILE A 356 19.28 -2.01 -2.53
N ARG A 357 19.71 -0.75 -2.43
CA ARG A 357 20.76 -0.16 -3.25
C ARG A 357 22.15 -0.66 -2.88
N THR A 358 22.48 -0.66 -1.58
CA THR A 358 23.84 -0.91 -1.07
C THR A 358 24.01 -2.29 -0.45
N ARG A 359 22.93 -3.04 -0.26
CA ARG A 359 22.87 -4.31 0.49
C ARG A 359 23.27 -4.18 1.97
N LYS A 360 23.44 -2.96 2.48
CA LYS A 360 23.81 -2.66 3.86
C LYS A 360 22.87 -1.62 4.44
N LEU A 361 22.70 -1.64 5.75
CA LEU A 361 22.02 -0.57 6.47
C LEU A 361 23.01 0.54 6.80
N PRO A 362 22.63 1.82 6.64
CA PRO A 362 23.49 2.92 7.10
C PRO A 362 23.65 2.83 8.62
N ARG A 363 24.87 2.89 9.13
CA ARG A 363 25.14 2.72 10.58
C ARG A 363 24.52 3.80 11.46
N LYS A 364 24.32 4.99 10.91
CA LYS A 364 23.65 6.12 11.59
C LYS A 364 22.81 6.88 10.58
N HIS A 365 21.61 7.26 10.97
CA HIS A 365 20.77 8.18 10.20
C HIS A 365 19.87 8.95 11.14
N SER A 366 19.83 10.28 10.96
CA SER A 366 18.94 11.17 11.69
C SER A 366 18.16 12.02 10.70
N THR A 367 16.87 12.12 10.88
CA THR A 367 16.06 13.08 10.12
C THR A 367 16.21 14.47 10.75
N SER A 368 16.16 15.51 9.94
CA SER A 368 16.14 16.88 10.44
C SER A 368 14.73 17.25 10.91
N LEU A 369 14.63 18.22 11.83
CA LEU A 369 13.35 18.77 12.27
C LEU A 369 12.54 19.36 11.11
N SER A 370 13.19 19.76 10.01
CA SER A 370 12.52 20.28 8.82
C SER A 370 11.52 19.28 8.19
N ILE A 371 11.59 18.01 8.57
CA ILE A 371 10.60 17.01 8.12
C ILE A 371 9.20 17.33 8.64
N LEU A 372 9.10 17.96 9.81
CA LEU A 372 7.84 18.36 10.44
C LEU A 372 7.10 19.45 9.64
N TYR A 373 7.85 20.32 8.94
CA TYR A 373 7.25 21.34 8.06
C TYR A 373 6.61 20.75 6.79
N LYS A 374 6.96 19.51 6.48
CA LYS A 374 6.42 18.79 5.31
C LYS A 374 5.22 17.94 5.63
N ILE A 375 4.76 17.94 6.88
CA ILE A 375 3.52 17.30 7.27
C ILE A 375 2.37 18.07 6.61
N MET A 376 1.73 17.42 5.64
CA MET A 376 0.84 18.11 4.70
C MET A 376 -0.56 18.37 5.24
N GLN A 377 -0.85 17.97 6.48
CA GLN A 377 -2.22 17.91 7.00
C GLN A 377 -2.37 18.71 8.30
N VAL A 378 -1.71 19.86 8.34
CA VAL A 378 -1.82 20.81 9.45
C VAL A 378 -2.36 22.15 8.96
N GLU A 379 -3.16 22.80 9.74
CA GLU A 379 -3.64 24.16 9.51
C GLU A 379 -3.26 25.06 10.67
N TYR A 380 -2.75 26.24 10.33
CA TYR A 380 -2.38 27.26 11.31
C TYR A 380 -3.62 27.75 12.04
N VAL A 381 -3.50 27.88 13.35
CA VAL A 381 -4.53 28.46 14.21
C VAL A 381 -4.14 29.89 14.49
N GLU A 382 -4.89 30.84 13.93
CA GLU A 382 -4.71 32.25 14.27
C GLU A 382 -5.10 32.51 15.73
N ASP A 383 -4.30 33.28 16.45
CA ASP A 383 -4.56 33.66 17.86
C ASP A 383 -5.90 34.39 18.08
N LYS A 384 -6.51 34.87 17.02
CA LYS A 384 -7.84 35.52 17.03
C LYS A 384 -9.04 34.56 17.12
N ILE A 385 -8.82 33.27 16.95
CA ILE A 385 -9.89 32.28 17.01
C ILE A 385 -10.02 31.80 18.46
N HIS A 386 -10.60 32.61 19.32
CA HIS A 386 -10.81 32.27 20.73
C HIS A 386 -12.18 31.64 21.04
N SER A 387 -12.95 31.31 20.02
CA SER A 387 -14.26 30.67 20.26
C SER A 387 -14.11 29.16 20.26
N PRO A 388 -14.63 28.42 21.25
CA PRO A 388 -14.63 26.96 21.27
C PRO A 388 -15.24 26.33 20.01
N ILE A 389 -16.23 27.03 19.41
CA ILE A 389 -16.89 26.60 18.18
C ILE A 389 -15.92 26.65 16.99
N SER A 390 -15.11 27.71 16.86
CA SER A 390 -14.10 27.82 15.79
C SER A 390 -13.05 26.72 15.89
N GLU A 391 -12.67 26.37 17.11
CA GLU A 391 -11.71 25.32 17.39
C GLU A 391 -12.26 23.93 17.00
N VAL A 392 -13.51 23.63 17.34
CA VAL A 392 -14.20 22.41 16.92
C VAL A 392 -14.33 22.34 15.40
N MET A 393 -14.68 23.45 14.75
CA MET A 393 -14.79 23.52 13.29
C MET A 393 -13.45 23.25 12.59
N LEU A 394 -12.34 23.77 13.12
CA LEU A 394 -10.99 23.43 12.60
C LEU A 394 -10.70 21.95 12.72
N GLN A 395 -11.10 21.32 13.81
CA GLN A 395 -10.89 19.89 14.05
C GLN A 395 -11.72 18.98 13.13
N LEU A 396 -12.88 19.47 12.68
CA LEU A 396 -13.77 18.74 11.77
C LEU A 396 -13.37 18.88 10.29
N LYS A 397 -12.37 19.67 9.96
CA LYS A 397 -11.89 19.79 8.58
C LYS A 397 -11.28 18.49 8.10
N ALA A 398 -11.58 18.13 6.87
CA ALA A 398 -10.94 17.05 6.16
C ALA A 398 -10.41 17.53 4.80
N THR A 399 -9.26 17.05 4.39
CA THR A 399 -8.65 17.37 3.09
C THR A 399 -8.22 16.11 2.36
N TYR A 400 -8.10 16.19 1.05
CA TYR A 400 -7.66 15.07 0.24
C TYR A 400 -6.14 14.86 0.32
N ALA A 401 -5.71 13.63 0.58
CA ALA A 401 -4.32 13.28 0.88
C ALA A 401 -3.34 13.48 -0.29
N HIS A 402 -3.79 13.56 -1.53
CA HIS A 402 -2.92 13.63 -2.69
C HIS A 402 -2.85 15.02 -3.32
N LYS A 403 -1.66 15.65 -3.28
CA LYS A 403 -1.39 16.90 -4.03
C LYS A 403 -1.69 16.78 -5.53
N PHE A 404 -1.49 15.61 -6.13
CA PHE A 404 -1.80 15.37 -7.54
C PHE A 404 -3.30 15.23 -7.80
N ALA A 405 -4.06 14.77 -6.83
CA ALA A 405 -5.50 14.76 -6.89
C ALA A 405 -6.06 16.19 -6.91
N MET A 406 -5.48 17.12 -6.16
CA MET A 406 -5.98 18.49 -6.08
C MET A 406 -6.00 19.22 -7.44
N LYS A 407 -5.00 19.03 -8.31
CA LYS A 407 -4.99 19.64 -9.65
C LYS A 407 -5.99 19.02 -10.63
N ARG A 408 -6.38 17.75 -10.42
CA ARG A 408 -7.37 17.04 -11.28
C ARG A 408 -8.76 16.96 -10.66
N LEU A 409 -8.87 17.19 -9.35
CA LEU A 409 -10.11 17.06 -8.59
C LEU A 409 -11.06 18.23 -8.78
N SER A 410 -10.60 19.40 -9.21
CA SER A 410 -11.46 20.58 -9.45
C SER A 410 -12.65 20.31 -10.38
N HIS A 411 -12.55 19.26 -11.23
CA HIS A 411 -13.64 18.82 -12.08
C HIS A 411 -14.34 17.51 -11.65
N LYS A 412 -13.80 16.79 -10.66
CA LYS A 412 -14.24 15.43 -10.31
C LYS A 412 -14.83 15.27 -8.91
N ILE A 413 -14.59 16.21 -8.01
CA ILE A 413 -15.24 16.20 -6.69
C ILE A 413 -16.55 16.98 -6.84
N ARG A 414 -17.50 16.40 -7.51
CA ARG A 414 -18.91 16.73 -7.25
C ARG A 414 -19.31 15.97 -6.00
N LEU A 415 -19.89 16.67 -5.03
CA LEU A 415 -20.56 16.04 -3.90
C LEU A 415 -21.53 14.99 -4.47
N VAL A 416 -21.19 13.73 -4.28
CA VAL A 416 -22.05 12.62 -4.69
C VAL A 416 -23.01 12.39 -3.53
N THR A 417 -24.20 11.91 -3.81
CA THR A 417 -25.21 11.58 -2.78
C THR A 417 -24.65 10.69 -1.66
N ASP A 418 -23.67 9.86 -1.97
CA ASP A 418 -22.97 8.99 -1.00
C ASP A 418 -22.14 9.76 0.04
N MET A 419 -21.85 11.04 -0.19
CA MET A 419 -21.12 11.91 0.74
C MET A 419 -22.03 12.55 1.78
N LEU A 420 -23.33 12.51 1.56
CA LEU A 420 -24.31 12.99 2.52
C LEU A 420 -24.25 12.12 3.80
N GLY A 421 -24.12 12.76 4.93
CA GLY A 421 -23.94 12.09 6.22
C GLY A 421 -22.46 11.92 6.67
N TYR A 422 -21.49 12.17 5.78
CA TYR A 422 -20.05 12.12 6.08
C TYR A 422 -19.40 13.50 5.95
N LEU A 423 -19.67 14.19 4.86
CA LEU A 423 -19.17 15.54 4.62
C LEU A 423 -20.33 16.53 4.63
N ASP A 424 -20.09 17.70 5.19
CA ASP A 424 -21.05 18.80 5.13
C ASP A 424 -21.11 19.35 3.70
N PRO A 425 -22.26 19.31 3.01
CA PRO A 425 -22.38 19.79 1.65
C PRO A 425 -22.45 21.31 1.55
N ILE A 426 -22.71 22.00 2.66
CA ILE A 426 -23.02 23.44 2.69
C ILE A 426 -21.79 24.23 3.14
N VAL A 427 -21.12 23.74 4.17
CA VAL A 427 -19.97 24.44 4.75
C VAL A 427 -18.70 24.07 3.99
N THR A 428 -18.22 24.96 3.14
CA THR A 428 -16.97 24.82 2.42
C THR A 428 -16.12 26.08 2.64
N PRO A 429 -14.78 25.97 2.66
CA PRO A 429 -13.91 27.11 2.68
C PRO A 429 -14.09 27.99 1.44
N GLU A 430 -13.95 29.28 1.59
CA GLU A 430 -13.97 30.23 0.49
C GLU A 430 -12.70 30.15 -0.37
N SER A 431 -12.82 30.61 -1.64
CA SER A 431 -11.73 30.84 -2.58
C SER A 431 -10.95 29.56 -3.03
N LYS A 432 -9.63 29.55 -2.95
CA LYS A 432 -8.77 28.49 -3.56
C LYS A 432 -8.91 27.09 -2.96
N LYS A 433 -9.53 26.96 -1.79
CA LYS A 433 -9.70 25.68 -1.11
C LYS A 433 -11.09 25.05 -1.31
N VAL A 434 -11.96 25.70 -2.09
CA VAL A 434 -13.29 25.18 -2.44
C VAL A 434 -13.17 23.82 -3.09
N GLY A 435 -13.89 22.81 -2.55
CA GLY A 435 -13.88 21.42 -3.05
C GLY A 435 -12.61 20.60 -2.73
N SER A 436 -11.58 21.19 -2.13
CA SER A 436 -10.39 20.47 -1.68
C SER A 436 -10.32 20.26 -0.17
N VAL A 437 -11.04 21.07 0.58
CA VAL A 437 -11.23 20.95 2.03
C VAL A 437 -12.72 20.93 2.29
N ASN A 438 -13.18 19.98 3.08
CA ASN A 438 -14.59 19.82 3.46
C ASN A 438 -14.65 19.67 4.98
N TYR A 439 -15.83 19.91 5.55
CA TYR A 439 -16.08 19.65 6.96
C TYR A 439 -16.71 18.27 7.12
N LEU A 440 -16.26 17.51 8.12
CA LEU A 440 -16.86 16.24 8.49
C LEU A 440 -18.15 16.49 9.29
N VAL A 441 -19.16 15.69 9.03
CA VAL A 441 -20.35 15.64 9.89
C VAL A 441 -20.02 14.91 11.18
N TRP A 442 -20.59 15.35 12.30
CA TRP A 442 -20.28 14.88 13.66
C TRP A 442 -20.35 13.34 13.86
N GLN A 443 -21.20 12.63 13.11
CA GLN A 443 -21.42 11.19 13.28
C GLN A 443 -20.34 10.31 12.60
N PHE A 444 -19.22 10.88 12.21
CA PHE A 444 -18.18 10.20 11.39
C PHE A 444 -17.26 9.26 12.19
N GLU A 445 -17.61 8.85 13.40
CA GLU A 445 -16.71 8.11 14.31
C GLU A 445 -16.26 6.71 13.82
N ASN A 446 -17.00 6.09 12.89
CA ASN A 446 -16.80 4.66 12.56
C ASN A 446 -15.86 4.36 11.37
N ASN A 447 -15.30 5.38 10.71
CA ASN A 447 -14.49 5.22 9.51
C ASN A 447 -13.12 5.93 9.56
N ILE A 448 -12.66 6.27 10.76
CA ILE A 448 -11.33 6.86 10.97
C ILE A 448 -10.36 5.75 11.38
N ASP A 449 -9.25 5.65 10.68
CA ASP A 449 -8.19 4.66 10.95
C ASP A 449 -7.42 4.91 12.26
#